data_f26ba1925a781acba64fe654d9b37372
#
_entry.id   f26ba1925a781acba64fe654d9b37372
#
_cell.length_a   1.000
_cell.length_b   1.000
_cell.length_c   1.000
_cell.angle_alpha   90.00
_cell.angle_beta   90.00
_cell.angle_gamma   90.00
#
_symmetry.space_group_name_H-M   'P 1'
#
loop_
_entity.id
_entity.type
_entity.pdbx_description
1 polymer ?
#
loop_
_entity_poly.entity_id
_entity_poly.type
_entity_poly.pdbx_seq_one_letter_code
_entity_poly.pdbx_strand_id
1 'polypeptide(L)'
;MTSVSIKNLTRRPVPRFAYTALVATVLPQWDVSLVFVGPKKAQELNMQLRKKSYTPNVLSYEVGKKSGEIFICLQEAERQAPAHSMNSRIFVLYLFIHGLLHLKGWAHSGTMEQCEQKLLKQFSRKREV
;
A
#
# COMPACT_ATOMS: atom_id res chain seq x y z
N MET A 1 -6.16 12.86 -14.75
CA MET A 1 -4.72 12.65 -14.55
C MET A 1 -4.47 11.80 -13.31
N THR A 2 -3.55 10.88 -13.38
CA THR A 2 -3.15 10.08 -12.22
C THR A 2 -2.13 10.84 -11.39
N SER A 3 -2.34 10.91 -10.09
CA SER A 3 -1.35 11.51 -9.20
C SER A 3 -1.14 10.65 -7.95
N VAL A 4 0.08 10.67 -7.42
CA VAL A 4 0.43 10.02 -6.16
C VAL A 4 1.21 11.01 -5.33
N SER A 5 0.73 11.26 -4.11
CA SER A 5 1.50 12.01 -3.13
C SER A 5 2.06 11.02 -2.11
N ILE A 6 3.32 11.20 -1.72
CA ILE A 6 3.98 10.31 -0.78
C ILE A 6 4.43 11.12 0.42
N LYS A 7 4.05 10.66 1.61
CA LYS A 7 4.42 11.29 2.86
C LYS A 7 4.98 10.23 3.81
N ASN A 8 6.14 10.51 4.38
CA ASN A 8 6.77 9.61 5.33
C ASN A 8 6.78 10.25 6.71
N LEU A 9 5.99 9.71 7.63
CA LEU A 9 5.89 10.17 9.01
C LEU A 9 6.80 9.37 9.95
N THR A 10 7.74 8.60 9.39
CA THR A 10 8.65 7.74 10.15
C THR A 10 10.10 8.21 9.96
N ARG A 11 11.03 7.58 10.67
CA ARG A 11 12.46 7.79 10.47
C ARG A 11 13.07 6.71 9.57
N ARG A 12 12.25 5.78 9.07
CA ARG A 12 12.72 4.70 8.20
C ARG A 12 12.73 5.20 6.75
N PRO A 13 13.67 4.72 5.92
CA PRO A 13 13.67 5.09 4.52
C PRO A 13 12.46 4.51 3.79
N VAL A 14 11.94 5.25 2.82
CA VAL A 14 10.84 4.80 1.98
C VAL A 14 11.40 3.95 0.84
N PRO A 15 10.90 2.73 0.64
CA PRO A 15 11.29 1.95 -0.54
C PRO A 15 10.91 2.69 -1.83
N ARG A 16 11.81 2.69 -2.80
CA ARG A 16 11.63 3.43 -4.05
C ARG A 16 11.09 2.49 -5.13
N PHE A 17 9.89 2.81 -5.61
CA PHE A 17 9.24 2.10 -6.71
C PHE A 17 8.52 3.11 -7.59
N ALA A 18 8.09 2.67 -8.77
CA ALA A 18 7.33 3.51 -9.70
C ALA A 18 5.86 3.58 -9.25
N TYR A 19 5.60 4.20 -8.10
CA TYR A 19 4.26 4.25 -7.50
C TYR A 19 3.25 4.91 -8.44
N THR A 20 3.62 6.01 -9.09
CA THR A 20 2.71 6.70 -10.00
C THR A 20 2.33 5.82 -11.18
N ALA A 21 3.28 5.12 -11.78
CA ALA A 21 3.02 4.21 -12.89
C ALA A 21 2.13 3.05 -12.46
N LEU A 22 2.32 2.55 -11.24
CA LEU A 22 1.52 1.48 -10.69
C LEU A 22 0.07 1.92 -10.49
N VAL A 23 -0.15 3.11 -9.92
CA VAL A 23 -1.51 3.65 -9.76
C VAL A 23 -2.15 3.88 -11.13
N ALA A 24 -1.41 4.43 -12.10
CA ALA A 24 -1.94 4.63 -13.45
C ALA A 24 -2.39 3.33 -14.10
N THR A 25 -1.71 2.21 -13.78
CA THR A 25 -2.06 0.89 -14.30
C THR A 25 -3.32 0.33 -13.64
N VAL A 26 -3.44 0.45 -12.33
CA VAL A 26 -4.52 -0.17 -11.55
C VAL A 26 -5.74 0.74 -11.45
N LEU A 27 -5.52 2.03 -11.20
CA LEU A 27 -6.56 3.03 -10.94
C LEU A 27 -6.29 4.28 -11.79
N PRO A 28 -6.43 4.18 -13.13
CA PRO A 28 -6.15 5.32 -13.99
C PRO A 28 -7.04 6.53 -13.61
N GLN A 29 -6.43 7.71 -13.62
CA GLN A 29 -7.06 8.98 -13.29
C GLN A 29 -7.46 9.14 -11.81
N TRP A 30 -6.89 8.34 -10.93
CA TRP A 30 -7.10 8.50 -9.50
C TRP A 30 -6.01 9.36 -8.87
N ASP A 31 -6.38 10.03 -7.79
CA ASP A 31 -5.44 10.67 -6.86
C ASP A 31 -5.28 9.76 -5.67
N VAL A 32 -4.06 9.29 -5.43
CA VAL A 32 -3.78 8.40 -4.29
C VAL A 32 -2.76 9.05 -3.38
N SER A 33 -3.08 9.09 -2.09
CA SER A 33 -2.16 9.52 -1.06
C SER A 33 -1.56 8.28 -0.40
N LEU A 34 -0.24 8.15 -0.45
CA LEU A 34 0.49 7.06 0.19
C LEU A 34 1.24 7.63 1.38
N VAL A 35 0.90 7.17 2.58
CA VAL A 35 1.46 7.68 3.82
C VAL A 35 2.11 6.54 4.59
N PHE A 36 3.39 6.69 4.90
CA PHE A 36 4.11 5.73 5.73
C PHE A 36 4.06 6.18 7.18
N VAL A 37 3.66 5.28 8.06
CA VAL A 37 3.40 5.59 9.48
C VAL A 37 4.10 4.59 10.39
N GLY A 38 4.26 4.98 11.67
CA GLY A 38 4.73 4.08 12.70
C GLY A 38 3.57 3.29 13.30
N PRO A 39 3.87 2.33 14.21
CA PRO A 39 2.85 1.42 14.74
C PRO A 39 1.77 2.12 15.56
N LYS A 40 2.11 3.15 16.33
CA LYS A 40 1.14 3.87 17.15
C LYS A 40 0.09 4.55 16.27
N LYS A 41 0.54 5.28 15.24
CA LYS A 41 -0.36 5.95 14.31
C LYS A 41 -1.21 4.94 13.53
N ALA A 42 -0.60 3.84 13.09
CA ALA A 42 -1.32 2.78 12.39
C ALA A 42 -2.44 2.19 13.25
N GLN A 43 -2.15 1.94 14.53
CA GLN A 43 -3.15 1.41 15.47
C GLN A 43 -4.28 2.40 15.69
N GLU A 44 -3.96 3.69 15.87
CA GLU A 44 -4.96 4.74 16.04
C GLU A 44 -5.89 4.82 14.82
N LEU A 45 -5.32 4.80 13.61
CA LEU A 45 -6.10 4.82 12.38
C LEU A 45 -6.98 3.59 12.24
N ASN A 46 -6.47 2.42 12.59
CA ASN A 46 -7.25 1.20 12.52
C ASN A 46 -8.45 1.23 13.47
N MET A 47 -8.25 1.81 14.67
CA MET A 47 -9.35 1.99 15.62
C MET A 47 -10.38 2.98 15.10
N GLN A 48 -9.93 4.13 14.55
CA GLN A 48 -10.83 5.17 14.05
C GLN A 48 -11.62 4.71 12.83
N LEU A 49 -10.96 4.03 11.89
CA LEU A 49 -11.55 3.70 10.60
C LEU A 49 -12.27 2.36 10.58
N ARG A 50 -11.80 1.39 11.37
CA ARG A 50 -12.31 0.02 11.32
C ARG A 50 -12.78 -0.53 12.66
N LYS A 51 -12.62 0.21 13.75
CA LYS A 51 -12.94 -0.24 15.10
C LYS A 51 -12.14 -1.50 15.51
N LYS A 52 -10.91 -1.61 15.02
CA LYS A 52 -10.00 -2.72 15.33
C LYS A 52 -8.85 -2.21 16.18
N SER A 53 -8.42 -3.02 17.15
CA SER A 53 -7.38 -2.61 18.12
C SER A 53 -5.97 -3.06 17.76
N TYR A 54 -5.81 -3.96 16.78
CA TYR A 54 -4.48 -4.42 16.41
C TYR A 54 -3.77 -3.38 15.53
N THR A 55 -2.44 -3.53 15.40
CA THR A 55 -1.63 -2.67 14.53
C THR A 55 -1.64 -3.26 13.11
N PRO A 56 -2.24 -2.57 12.15
CA PRO A 56 -2.31 -3.08 10.78
C PRO A 56 -0.99 -2.85 10.04
N ASN A 57 -0.73 -3.66 9.01
CA ASN A 57 0.39 -3.40 8.11
C ASN A 57 -0.01 -2.43 6.99
N VAL A 58 -1.26 -2.47 6.54
CA VAL A 58 -1.77 -1.57 5.51
C VAL A 58 -3.25 -1.24 5.78
N LEU A 59 -3.62 0.00 5.50
CA LEU A 59 -5.01 0.47 5.51
C LEU A 59 -5.25 1.22 4.21
N SER A 60 -6.39 0.98 3.57
CA SER A 60 -6.77 1.71 2.36
C SER A 60 -8.25 2.08 2.43
N TYR A 61 -8.59 3.27 1.98
CA TYR A 61 -9.98 3.71 1.92
C TYR A 61 -10.16 4.86 0.94
N GLU A 62 -11.38 4.98 0.42
CA GLU A 62 -11.73 6.08 -0.46
C GLU A 62 -11.99 7.35 0.34
N VAL A 63 -11.50 8.49 -0.18
CA VAL A 63 -11.73 9.81 0.44
C VAL A 63 -12.60 10.69 -0.46
N GLY A 64 -12.91 10.22 -1.64
CA GLY A 64 -13.73 10.95 -2.60
C GLY A 64 -13.78 10.18 -3.91
N LYS A 65 -14.47 10.75 -4.90
CA LYS A 65 -14.57 10.14 -6.21
C LYS A 65 -13.19 10.06 -6.85
N LYS A 66 -12.73 8.85 -7.18
CA LYS A 66 -11.41 8.60 -7.76
C LYS A 66 -10.28 9.17 -6.89
N SER A 67 -10.45 9.11 -5.58
CA SER A 67 -9.46 9.58 -4.64
C SER A 67 -9.40 8.63 -3.46
N GLY A 68 -8.20 8.20 -3.08
CA GLY A 68 -8.02 7.26 -1.98
C GLY A 68 -6.77 7.52 -1.19
N GLU A 69 -6.73 6.95 0.02
CA GLU A 69 -5.56 6.99 0.88
C GLU A 69 -5.11 5.57 1.22
N ILE A 70 -3.80 5.39 1.24
CA ILE A 70 -3.20 4.13 1.67
C ILE A 70 -2.16 4.47 2.73
N PHE A 71 -2.31 3.85 3.91
CA PHE A 71 -1.34 3.95 5.00
C PHE A 71 -0.59 2.63 5.10
N ILE A 72 0.73 2.69 5.15
CA ILE A 72 1.57 1.50 5.35
C ILE A 72 2.42 1.70 6.58
N CYS A 73 2.35 0.74 7.51
CA CYS A 73 3.19 0.72 8.69
C CYS A 73 4.50 0.01 8.35
N LEU A 74 5.57 0.78 8.16
CA LEU A 74 6.87 0.23 7.75
C LEU A 74 7.42 -0.77 8.75
N GLN A 75 7.23 -0.53 10.05
CA GLN A 75 7.71 -1.46 11.08
C GLN A 75 6.99 -2.80 11.02
N GLU A 76 5.66 -2.79 10.85
CA GLU A 76 4.91 -4.03 10.69
C GLU A 76 5.24 -4.75 9.40
N ALA A 77 5.47 -4.00 8.31
CA ALA A 77 5.90 -4.60 7.06
C ALA A 77 7.23 -5.32 7.22
N GLU A 78 8.20 -4.69 7.89
CA GLU A 78 9.50 -5.29 8.16
C GLU A 78 9.36 -6.55 9.02
N ARG A 79 8.51 -6.50 10.04
CA ARG A 79 8.29 -7.64 10.94
C ARG A 79 7.64 -8.83 10.22
N GLN A 80 6.71 -8.57 9.31
CA GLN A 80 5.90 -9.62 8.68
C GLN A 80 6.48 -10.16 7.38
N ALA A 81 7.38 -9.44 6.74
CA ALA A 81 7.92 -9.81 5.43
C ALA A 81 8.49 -11.24 5.38
N PRO A 82 9.27 -11.72 6.38
CA PRO A 82 9.81 -13.08 6.30
C PRO A 82 8.74 -14.17 6.23
N ALA A 83 7.61 -13.98 6.90
CA ALA A 83 6.52 -14.96 6.87
C ALA A 83 5.90 -15.07 5.47
N HIS A 84 6.10 -14.07 4.62
CA HIS A 84 5.62 -14.07 3.23
C HIS A 84 6.74 -14.40 2.24
N SER A 85 7.89 -14.84 2.72
CA SER A 85 9.06 -15.14 1.88
C SER A 85 9.50 -13.94 1.03
N MET A 86 9.38 -12.74 1.59
CA MET A 86 9.75 -11.48 0.93
C MET A 86 10.72 -10.69 1.81
N ASN A 87 11.59 -9.90 1.18
CA ASN A 87 12.31 -8.88 1.95
C ASN A 87 11.34 -7.73 2.23
N SER A 88 11.69 -6.85 3.17
CA SER A 88 10.78 -5.79 3.61
C SER A 88 10.45 -4.80 2.49
N ARG A 89 11.41 -4.52 1.61
CA ARG A 89 11.21 -3.61 0.48
C ARG A 89 10.13 -4.15 -0.47
N ILE A 90 10.21 -5.43 -0.84
CA ILE A 90 9.24 -6.05 -1.73
C ILE A 90 7.88 -6.21 -1.03
N PHE A 91 7.89 -6.49 0.26
CA PHE A 91 6.64 -6.62 1.00
C PHE A 91 5.88 -5.29 1.05
N VAL A 92 6.58 -4.15 1.18
CA VAL A 92 5.94 -2.84 1.10
C VAL A 92 5.26 -2.65 -0.25
N LEU A 93 5.92 -3.03 -1.34
CA LEU A 93 5.32 -2.97 -2.68
C LEU A 93 4.07 -3.86 -2.76
N TYR A 94 4.15 -5.07 -2.22
CA TYR A 94 3.02 -5.98 -2.16
C TYR A 94 1.82 -5.35 -1.41
N LEU A 95 2.09 -4.72 -0.25
CA LEU A 95 1.04 -4.09 0.53
C LEU A 95 0.41 -2.91 -0.22
N PHE A 96 1.20 -2.14 -0.94
CA PHE A 96 0.68 -1.04 -1.73
C PHE A 96 -0.22 -1.55 -2.85
N ILE A 97 0.21 -2.58 -3.57
CA ILE A 97 -0.60 -3.22 -4.62
C ILE A 97 -1.92 -3.73 -4.03
N HIS A 98 -1.84 -4.41 -2.88
CA HIS A 98 -3.00 -4.94 -2.18
C HIS A 98 -4.00 -3.83 -1.85
N GLY A 99 -3.51 -2.71 -1.33
CA GLY A 99 -4.35 -1.55 -1.02
C GLY A 99 -4.99 -0.95 -2.27
N LEU A 100 -4.26 -0.87 -3.39
CA LEU A 100 -4.80 -0.36 -4.64
C LEU A 100 -5.94 -1.25 -5.17
N LEU A 101 -5.79 -2.57 -5.10
CA LEU A 101 -6.82 -3.49 -5.57
C LEU A 101 -8.08 -3.40 -4.71
N HIS A 102 -7.93 -3.17 -3.40
CA HIS A 102 -9.08 -2.92 -2.54
C HIS A 102 -9.77 -1.60 -2.90
N LEU A 103 -9.01 -0.55 -3.21
CA LEU A 103 -9.61 0.71 -3.67
C LEU A 103 -10.37 0.51 -4.98
N LYS A 104 -9.90 -0.39 -5.83
CA LYS A 104 -10.56 -0.73 -7.07
C LYS A 104 -11.86 -1.52 -6.84
N GLY A 105 -12.09 -2.01 -5.63
CA GLY A 105 -13.30 -2.74 -5.27
C GLY A 105 -13.15 -4.25 -5.23
N TRP A 106 -11.92 -4.76 -5.35
CA TRP A 106 -11.70 -6.21 -5.31
C TRP A 106 -11.71 -6.71 -3.87
N ALA A 107 -12.39 -7.82 -3.65
CA ALA A 107 -12.35 -8.54 -2.39
C ALA A 107 -11.27 -9.61 -2.44
N HIS A 108 -10.83 -10.07 -1.27
CA HIS A 108 -9.86 -11.15 -1.17
C HIS A 108 -10.35 -12.38 -1.92
N SER A 109 -9.54 -12.89 -2.86
CA SER A 109 -9.89 -14.03 -3.71
C SER A 109 -8.63 -14.53 -4.40
N GLY A 110 -8.72 -15.71 -5.03
CA GLY A 110 -7.64 -16.23 -5.85
C GLY A 110 -7.34 -15.34 -7.04
N THR A 111 -8.35 -14.70 -7.62
CA THR A 111 -8.18 -13.77 -8.75
C THR A 111 -7.40 -12.54 -8.31
N MET A 112 -7.73 -11.97 -7.15
CA MET A 112 -6.98 -10.84 -6.59
C MET A 112 -5.53 -11.24 -6.33
N GLU A 113 -5.31 -12.41 -5.74
CA GLU A 113 -3.97 -12.88 -5.45
C GLU A 113 -3.13 -13.06 -6.71
N GLN A 114 -3.72 -13.59 -7.78
CA GLN A 114 -3.04 -13.71 -9.08
C GLN A 114 -2.66 -12.36 -9.64
N CYS A 115 -3.55 -11.38 -9.52
CA CYS A 115 -3.29 -10.02 -9.97
C CYS A 115 -2.19 -9.36 -9.15
N GLU A 116 -2.19 -9.58 -7.84
CA GLU A 116 -1.13 -9.09 -6.95
C GLU A 116 0.23 -9.64 -7.39
N GLN A 117 0.33 -10.92 -7.67
CA GLN A 117 1.60 -11.53 -8.07
C GLN A 117 2.08 -11.01 -9.43
N LYS A 118 1.16 -10.82 -10.37
CA LYS A 118 1.48 -10.28 -11.69
C LYS A 118 2.02 -8.86 -11.59
N LEU A 119 1.35 -8.00 -10.83
CA LEU A 119 1.78 -6.62 -10.63
C LEU A 119 3.08 -6.54 -9.85
N LEU A 120 3.24 -7.38 -8.85
CA LEU A 120 4.47 -7.45 -8.06
C LEU A 120 5.66 -7.77 -8.97
N LYS A 121 5.52 -8.76 -9.83
CA LYS A 121 6.57 -9.14 -10.78
C LYS A 121 6.88 -8.01 -11.74
N GLN A 122 5.85 -7.35 -12.24
CA GLN A 122 5.99 -6.26 -13.21
C GLN A 122 6.71 -5.05 -12.63
N PHE A 123 6.39 -4.67 -11.39
CA PHE A 123 6.86 -3.42 -10.79
C PHE A 123 7.99 -3.57 -9.78
N SER A 124 8.39 -4.79 -9.42
CA SER A 124 9.42 -5.00 -8.40
C SER A 124 10.79 -4.46 -8.79
N ARG A 125 11.06 -4.30 -10.08
CA ARG A 125 12.35 -3.80 -10.59
C ARG A 125 12.27 -2.34 -11.05
N LYS A 126 11.06 -1.76 -11.12
CA LYS A 126 10.89 -0.38 -11.56
C LYS A 126 11.03 0.56 -10.38
N ARG A 127 11.74 1.66 -10.58
CA ARG A 127 11.95 2.68 -9.56
C ARG A 127 11.63 4.04 -10.13
N GLU A 128 11.11 4.92 -9.26
CA GLU A 128 10.97 6.33 -9.60
C GLU A 128 12.34 6.99 -9.53
N VAL A 129 12.61 7.83 -10.49
CA VAL A 129 13.88 8.54 -10.60
C VAL A 129 13.82 9.86 -9.86
#